data_8e1ee26d5cf1b886cd80f68327c5cb28
#
_entry.id   8e1ee26d5cf1b886cd80f68327c5cb28
#
_cell.length_a   1.000
_cell.length_b   1.000
_cell.length_c   1.000
_cell.angle_alpha   90.00
_cell.angle_beta   90.00
_cell.angle_gamma   90.00
#
_symmetry.space_group_name_H-M   'P 1'
#
loop_
_entity.id
_entity.type
_entity.pdbx_description
1 polymer ?
#
loop_
_entity_poly.entity_id
_entity_poly.type
_entity_poly.pdbx_seq_one_letter_code
_entity_poly.pdbx_strand_id
1 'polypeptide(L)'
;MTWNEDSGTVSRAFDDWKQNDRENRAFLRLSTQWSDKAYQQTWNEAEESFAARFDPYRHYGDEHLYIFEDAVDGLWPHSYAWITEATAMKNAVTAFEVYLEKALQEALGPSFTKDGKEHTIKLAAPPRFESPGWKTLVTAHKVLGTDVETDEVTWARELRHLLTHQNGELRTEVALERFRDLDAERDQDEISRARIGGKVPLGIPRVLKILDSLATVIRIADEPAWAMCWSHPGRERWPEVMSKLYRQKCILIEPV
;
A
#
# COMPACT_ATOMS: atom_id res chain seq x y z
N MET A 1 -24.68 15.56 -11.73
CA MET A 1 -23.80 14.41 -12.02
C MET A 1 -23.73 13.54 -10.77
N THR A 2 -23.75 12.24 -10.92
CA THR A 2 -23.59 11.27 -9.82
C THR A 2 -22.21 10.63 -9.95
N TRP A 3 -21.63 10.24 -8.82
CA TRP A 3 -20.37 9.49 -8.80
C TRP A 3 -20.52 8.19 -9.60
N ASN A 4 -19.54 7.89 -10.45
CA ASN A 4 -19.55 6.67 -11.25
C ASN A 4 -18.14 6.39 -11.79
N GLU A 5 -17.54 5.27 -11.37
CA GLU A 5 -16.21 4.84 -11.78
C GLU A 5 -16.12 4.53 -13.28
N ASP A 6 -17.16 3.92 -13.86
CA ASP A 6 -17.15 3.48 -15.26
C ASP A 6 -17.21 4.66 -16.24
N SER A 7 -17.90 5.73 -15.85
CA SER A 7 -17.98 6.96 -16.66
C SER A 7 -16.86 7.97 -16.37
N GLY A 8 -15.95 7.67 -15.44
CA GLY A 8 -14.90 8.59 -15.02
C GLY A 8 -15.41 9.78 -14.19
N THR A 9 -16.61 9.67 -13.61
CA THR A 9 -17.17 10.71 -12.74
C THR A 9 -16.75 10.47 -11.30
N VAL A 10 -15.49 10.68 -11.02
CA VAL A 10 -14.81 10.39 -9.74
C VAL A 10 -13.98 11.59 -9.28
N SER A 11 -13.43 11.56 -8.06
CA SER A 11 -12.48 12.58 -7.63
C SER A 11 -11.16 12.46 -8.39
N ARG A 12 -10.41 13.56 -8.43
CA ARG A 12 -9.06 13.55 -9.01
C ARG A 12 -8.12 12.66 -8.18
N ALA A 13 -8.30 12.65 -6.86
CA ALA A 13 -7.58 11.77 -5.96
C ALA A 13 -7.81 10.29 -6.28
N PHE A 14 -9.04 9.92 -6.68
CA PHE A 14 -9.37 8.56 -7.09
C PHE A 14 -8.69 8.17 -8.42
N ASP A 15 -8.69 9.05 -9.40
CA ASP A 15 -8.01 8.80 -10.68
C ASP A 15 -6.50 8.60 -10.48
N ASP A 16 -5.86 9.46 -9.69
CA ASP A 16 -4.44 9.35 -9.32
C ASP A 16 -4.16 8.02 -8.62
N TRP A 17 -5.01 7.64 -7.64
CA TRP A 17 -4.87 6.38 -6.93
C TRP A 17 -5.07 5.18 -7.86
N LYS A 18 -6.08 5.20 -8.72
CA LYS A 18 -6.39 4.13 -9.67
C LYS A 18 -5.21 3.84 -10.61
N GLN A 19 -4.53 4.90 -11.04
CA GLN A 19 -3.31 4.77 -11.84
C GLN A 19 -2.20 4.09 -11.02
N ASN A 20 -1.94 4.54 -9.80
CA ASN A 20 -0.94 3.94 -8.91
C ASN A 20 -1.25 2.46 -8.59
N ASP A 21 -2.51 2.11 -8.34
CA ASP A 21 -2.93 0.72 -8.08
C ASP A 21 -2.67 -0.17 -9.30
N ARG A 22 -3.01 0.31 -10.52
CA ARG A 22 -2.72 -0.40 -11.77
C ARG A 22 -1.23 -0.64 -11.98
N GLU A 23 -0.41 0.37 -11.76
CA GLU A 23 1.05 0.28 -11.88
C GLU A 23 1.63 -0.69 -10.85
N ASN A 24 1.16 -0.65 -9.62
CA ASN A 24 1.61 -1.54 -8.55
C ASN A 24 1.23 -3.01 -8.82
N ARG A 25 0.00 -3.26 -9.32
CA ARG A 25 -0.44 -4.60 -9.73
C ARG A 25 0.36 -5.11 -10.94
N ALA A 26 0.64 -4.24 -11.91
CA ALA A 26 1.47 -4.59 -13.06
C ALA A 26 2.91 -4.90 -12.61
N PHE A 27 3.50 -4.07 -11.75
CA PHE A 27 4.80 -4.32 -11.15
C PHE A 27 4.86 -5.70 -10.48
N LEU A 28 3.90 -6.01 -9.60
CA LEU A 28 3.86 -7.29 -8.89
C LEU A 28 3.83 -8.48 -9.86
N ARG A 29 2.97 -8.44 -10.88
CA ARG A 29 2.80 -9.55 -11.84
C ARG A 29 3.97 -9.67 -12.80
N LEU A 30 4.42 -8.56 -13.38
CA LEU A 30 5.47 -8.58 -14.41
C LEU A 30 6.85 -8.85 -13.81
N SER A 31 7.16 -8.27 -12.63
CA SER A 31 8.44 -8.52 -11.97
C SER A 31 8.62 -10.00 -11.66
N THR A 32 7.58 -10.69 -11.20
CA THR A 32 7.65 -12.13 -10.95
C THR A 32 7.89 -12.92 -12.24
N GLN A 33 7.13 -12.63 -13.30
CA GLN A 33 7.27 -13.33 -14.58
C GLN A 33 8.63 -13.09 -15.23
N TRP A 34 9.16 -11.87 -15.14
CA TRP A 34 10.45 -11.54 -15.74
C TRP A 34 11.61 -12.11 -14.93
N SER A 35 11.52 -12.09 -13.61
CA SER A 35 12.53 -12.69 -12.76
C SER A 35 12.63 -14.20 -12.97
N ASP A 36 11.51 -14.90 -13.04
CA ASP A 36 11.50 -16.35 -13.29
C ASP A 36 12.23 -16.69 -14.61
N LYS A 37 11.97 -15.91 -15.67
CA LYS A 37 12.66 -16.07 -16.95
C LYS A 37 14.16 -15.76 -16.84
N ALA A 38 14.53 -14.68 -16.18
CA ALA A 38 15.91 -14.29 -15.98
C ALA A 38 16.68 -15.35 -15.18
N TYR A 39 16.10 -15.84 -14.09
CA TYR A 39 16.71 -16.90 -13.30
C TYR A 39 16.86 -18.20 -14.10
N GLN A 40 15.86 -18.60 -14.88
CA GLN A 40 15.94 -19.79 -15.72
C GLN A 40 17.04 -19.66 -16.79
N GLN A 41 17.15 -18.48 -17.40
CA GLN A 41 18.22 -18.23 -18.37
C GLN A 41 19.60 -18.30 -17.70
N THR A 42 19.78 -17.61 -16.57
CA THR A 42 21.04 -17.61 -15.82
C THR A 42 21.42 -19.00 -15.35
N TRP A 43 20.43 -19.79 -14.93
CA TRP A 43 20.65 -21.19 -14.56
C TRP A 43 21.17 -22.02 -15.74
N ASN A 44 20.53 -21.93 -16.90
CA ASN A 44 20.94 -22.64 -18.10
C ASN A 44 22.36 -22.23 -18.54
N GLU A 45 22.69 -20.93 -18.48
CA GLU A 45 24.02 -20.42 -18.79
C GLU A 45 25.08 -20.95 -17.81
N ALA A 46 24.74 -21.08 -16.52
CA ALA A 46 25.63 -21.67 -15.51
C ALA A 46 25.87 -23.18 -15.78
N GLU A 47 24.84 -23.94 -16.11
CA GLU A 47 24.95 -25.35 -16.48
C GLU A 47 25.80 -25.53 -17.74
N GLU A 48 25.58 -24.73 -18.78
CA GLU A 48 26.36 -24.78 -20.03
C GLU A 48 27.84 -24.41 -19.76
N SER A 49 28.08 -23.38 -18.96
CA SER A 49 29.44 -22.96 -18.58
C SER A 49 30.18 -24.04 -17.79
N PHE A 50 29.47 -24.73 -16.89
CA PHE A 50 30.03 -25.86 -16.15
C PHE A 50 30.32 -27.05 -17.07
N ALA A 51 29.35 -27.42 -17.90
CA ALA A 51 29.52 -28.56 -18.83
C ALA A 51 30.70 -28.36 -19.78
N ALA A 52 30.92 -27.14 -20.28
CA ALA A 52 32.03 -26.82 -21.16
C ALA A 52 33.43 -26.93 -20.48
N ARG A 53 33.47 -26.84 -19.14
CA ARG A 53 34.72 -26.89 -18.34
C ARG A 53 34.86 -28.16 -17.52
N PHE A 54 33.85 -29.04 -17.55
CA PHE A 54 33.79 -30.21 -16.68
C PHE A 54 34.97 -31.17 -16.94
N ASP A 55 35.74 -31.42 -15.88
CA ASP A 55 36.77 -32.44 -15.82
C ASP A 55 36.42 -33.42 -14.70
N PRO A 56 36.07 -34.68 -15.01
CA PRO A 56 35.64 -35.68 -14.03
C PRO A 56 36.69 -35.98 -12.95
N TYR A 57 37.94 -35.59 -13.14
CA TYR A 57 39.02 -35.78 -12.18
C TYR A 57 39.26 -34.56 -11.26
N ARG A 58 38.65 -33.39 -11.56
CA ARG A 58 38.90 -32.15 -10.87
C ARG A 58 37.66 -31.45 -10.37
N HIS A 59 36.48 -31.78 -10.88
CA HIS A 59 35.25 -31.07 -10.57
C HIS A 59 34.26 -31.96 -9.82
N TYR A 60 33.51 -31.34 -8.90
CA TYR A 60 32.38 -31.94 -8.19
C TYR A 60 31.09 -31.52 -8.89
N GLY A 61 30.07 -32.41 -8.86
CA GLY A 61 28.85 -32.26 -9.65
C GLY A 61 27.99 -31.01 -9.36
N ASP A 62 28.30 -30.24 -8.28
CA ASP A 62 27.47 -29.11 -7.85
C ASP A 62 28.10 -27.73 -8.14
N GLU A 63 29.21 -27.66 -8.88
CA GLU A 63 29.89 -26.38 -9.16
C GLU A 63 29.05 -25.39 -9.98
N HIS A 64 28.09 -25.89 -10.79
CA HIS A 64 27.14 -25.01 -11.48
C HIS A 64 26.29 -24.17 -10.52
N LEU A 65 26.04 -24.65 -9.29
CA LEU A 65 25.32 -23.91 -8.26
C LEU A 65 26.11 -22.66 -7.85
N TYR A 66 27.43 -22.77 -7.67
CA TYR A 66 28.27 -21.63 -7.32
C TYR A 66 28.34 -20.61 -8.46
N ILE A 67 28.41 -21.07 -9.72
CA ILE A 67 28.38 -20.19 -10.89
C ILE A 67 27.07 -19.42 -10.95
N PHE A 68 25.95 -20.09 -10.67
CA PHE A 68 24.64 -19.46 -10.61
C PHE A 68 24.54 -18.47 -9.44
N GLU A 69 24.96 -18.87 -8.24
CA GLU A 69 24.94 -18.02 -7.05
C GLU A 69 25.72 -16.73 -7.22
N ASP A 70 26.93 -16.82 -7.81
CA ASP A 70 27.75 -15.66 -8.17
C ASP A 70 27.04 -14.77 -9.19
N ALA A 71 26.41 -15.33 -10.22
CA ALA A 71 25.73 -14.57 -11.26
C ALA A 71 24.51 -13.78 -10.76
N VAL A 72 23.87 -14.23 -9.66
CA VAL A 72 22.71 -13.57 -9.03
C VAL A 72 23.07 -12.86 -7.74
N ASP A 73 24.35 -12.68 -7.41
CA ASP A 73 24.81 -12.08 -6.13
C ASP A 73 24.15 -12.71 -4.89
N GLY A 74 23.91 -14.02 -4.90
CA GLY A 74 23.23 -14.75 -3.85
C GLY A 74 21.73 -14.41 -3.69
N LEU A 75 21.14 -13.64 -4.60
CA LEU A 75 19.70 -13.32 -4.57
C LEU A 75 18.88 -14.43 -5.22
N TRP A 76 18.43 -15.35 -4.40
CA TRP A 76 17.61 -16.47 -4.84
C TRP A 76 16.18 -16.07 -5.25
N PRO A 77 15.52 -16.80 -6.18
CA PRO A 77 14.19 -16.48 -6.69
C PRO A 77 13.14 -16.23 -5.61
N HIS A 78 13.11 -17.05 -4.56
CA HIS A 78 12.18 -16.89 -3.44
C HIS A 78 12.42 -15.60 -2.63
N SER A 79 13.67 -15.18 -2.49
CA SER A 79 14.02 -13.92 -1.82
C SER A 79 13.61 -12.71 -2.66
N TYR A 80 13.81 -12.78 -3.98
CA TYR A 80 13.36 -11.75 -4.90
C TYR A 80 11.83 -11.63 -4.93
N ALA A 81 11.12 -12.76 -5.02
CA ALA A 81 9.67 -12.78 -4.96
C ALA A 81 9.14 -12.09 -3.69
N TRP A 82 9.68 -12.45 -2.53
CA TRP A 82 9.32 -11.83 -1.26
C TRP A 82 9.59 -10.31 -1.24
N ILE A 83 10.73 -9.85 -1.77
CA ILE A 83 11.06 -8.40 -1.87
C ILE A 83 10.05 -7.68 -2.75
N THR A 84 9.67 -8.28 -3.87
CA THR A 84 8.68 -7.73 -4.80
C THR A 84 7.31 -7.61 -4.15
N GLU A 85 6.86 -8.66 -3.47
CA GLU A 85 5.59 -8.71 -2.74
C GLU A 85 5.56 -7.70 -1.59
N ALA A 86 6.63 -7.62 -0.79
CA ALA A 86 6.76 -6.65 0.28
C ALA A 86 6.77 -5.20 -0.23
N THR A 87 7.38 -4.95 -1.39
CA THR A 87 7.39 -3.64 -2.03
C THR A 87 6.01 -3.25 -2.52
N ALA A 88 5.33 -4.16 -3.24
CA ALA A 88 3.97 -3.93 -3.71
C ALA A 88 3.00 -3.65 -2.55
N MET A 89 3.13 -4.38 -1.46
CA MET A 89 2.33 -4.18 -0.25
C MET A 89 2.56 -2.81 0.39
N LYS A 90 3.82 -2.39 0.56
CA LYS A 90 4.17 -1.07 1.10
C LYS A 90 3.64 0.06 0.23
N ASN A 91 3.79 -0.07 -1.09
CA ASN A 91 3.31 0.91 -2.06
C ASN A 91 1.77 1.04 -2.02
N ALA A 92 1.05 -0.08 -1.93
CA ALA A 92 -0.41 -0.09 -1.86
C ALA A 92 -0.94 0.68 -0.65
N VAL A 93 -0.40 0.42 0.54
CA VAL A 93 -0.83 1.14 1.76
C VAL A 93 -0.45 2.61 1.70
N THR A 94 0.72 2.93 1.15
CA THR A 94 1.13 4.34 0.96
C THR A 94 0.19 5.06 -0.01
N ALA A 95 -0.13 4.46 -1.15
CA ALA A 95 -1.07 5.02 -2.12
C ALA A 95 -2.48 5.21 -1.52
N PHE A 96 -2.92 4.27 -0.68
CA PHE A 96 -4.16 4.37 0.07
C PHE A 96 -4.18 5.57 1.02
N GLU A 97 -3.14 5.74 1.85
CA GLU A 97 -3.05 6.86 2.79
C GLU A 97 -2.97 8.22 2.06
N VAL A 98 -2.22 8.28 0.95
CA VAL A 98 -2.15 9.48 0.10
C VAL A 98 -3.49 9.81 -0.55
N TYR A 99 -4.23 8.79 -1.00
CA TYR A 99 -5.59 8.97 -1.52
C TYR A 99 -6.49 9.60 -0.46
N LEU A 100 -6.54 9.05 0.75
CA LEU A 100 -7.38 9.58 1.83
C LEU A 100 -7.10 11.06 2.11
N GLU A 101 -5.84 11.46 2.12
CA GLU A 101 -5.45 12.86 2.31
C GLU A 101 -5.92 13.74 1.15
N LYS A 102 -5.61 13.35 -0.10
CA LYS A 102 -5.96 14.13 -1.29
C LYS A 102 -7.47 14.28 -1.48
N ALA A 103 -8.24 13.20 -1.26
CA ALA A 103 -9.70 13.25 -1.37
C ALA A 103 -10.31 14.25 -0.38
N LEU A 104 -9.81 14.30 0.86
CA LEU A 104 -10.24 15.29 1.84
C LEU A 104 -9.82 16.71 1.45
N GLN A 105 -8.62 16.91 0.92
CA GLN A 105 -8.16 18.21 0.44
C GLN A 105 -9.03 18.72 -0.71
N GLU A 106 -9.42 17.86 -1.64
CA GLU A 106 -10.37 18.21 -2.71
C GLU A 106 -11.76 18.57 -2.13
N ALA A 107 -12.26 17.78 -1.19
CA ALA A 107 -13.57 18.02 -0.56
C ALA A 107 -13.62 19.34 0.24
N LEU A 108 -12.53 19.72 0.90
CA LEU A 108 -12.44 20.96 1.66
C LEU A 108 -12.30 22.20 0.77
N GLY A 109 -11.80 22.02 -0.44
CA GLY A 109 -11.53 23.11 -1.37
C GLY A 109 -10.23 23.85 -1.06
N PRO A 110 -9.73 24.63 -2.03
CA PRO A 110 -8.38 25.20 -1.94
C PRO A 110 -8.31 26.45 -1.04
N SER A 111 -9.32 27.31 -1.07
CA SER A 111 -9.29 28.58 -0.31
C SER A 111 -10.67 29.21 -0.17
N PHE A 112 -10.79 30.11 0.80
CA PHE A 112 -11.96 30.97 1.01
C PHE A 112 -11.52 32.35 1.45
N THR A 113 -12.35 33.39 1.18
CA THR A 113 -12.06 34.75 1.59
C THR A 113 -12.81 35.05 2.87
N LYS A 114 -12.10 35.51 3.90
CA LYS A 114 -12.64 36.01 5.17
C LYS A 114 -11.97 37.33 5.52
N ASP A 115 -12.77 38.35 5.89
CA ASP A 115 -12.29 39.67 6.25
C ASP A 115 -11.36 40.31 5.18
N GLY A 116 -11.65 40.07 3.89
CA GLY A 116 -10.86 40.54 2.77
C GLY A 116 -9.52 39.86 2.58
N LYS A 117 -9.23 38.80 3.35
CA LYS A 117 -8.01 37.99 3.24
C LYS A 117 -8.36 36.60 2.73
N GLU A 118 -7.49 36.07 1.88
CA GLU A 118 -7.56 34.69 1.42
C GLU A 118 -7.02 33.75 2.50
N HIS A 119 -7.70 32.64 2.73
CA HIS A 119 -7.33 31.63 3.70
C HIS A 119 -7.37 30.26 3.05
N THR A 120 -6.41 29.40 3.32
CA THR A 120 -6.44 27.99 2.96
C THR A 120 -6.91 27.12 4.11
N ILE A 121 -7.67 26.09 3.74
CA ILE A 121 -8.09 25.05 4.68
C ILE A 121 -7.17 23.86 4.48
N LYS A 122 -6.54 23.42 5.54
CA LYS A 122 -5.70 22.22 5.55
C LYS A 122 -6.12 21.29 6.69
N LEU A 123 -5.94 20.00 6.48
CA LEU A 123 -6.06 19.06 7.57
C LEU A 123 -4.95 19.27 8.60
N ALA A 124 -5.28 19.12 9.89
CA ALA A 124 -4.31 19.29 10.96
C ALA A 124 -3.14 18.30 10.81
N ALA A 125 -1.94 18.83 10.66
CA ALA A 125 -0.70 18.08 10.58
C ALA A 125 0.20 18.35 11.78
N PRO A 126 1.07 17.43 12.18
CA PRO A 126 2.10 17.71 13.17
C PRO A 126 3.04 18.82 12.68
N PRO A 127 3.61 19.66 13.58
CA PRO A 127 4.43 20.82 13.19
C PRO A 127 5.67 20.48 12.34
N ARG A 128 6.06 19.23 12.25
CA ARG A 128 7.26 18.77 11.50
C ARG A 128 6.94 17.96 10.25
N PHE A 129 5.66 17.72 9.95
CA PHE A 129 5.23 16.88 8.83
C PHE A 129 4.16 17.63 8.03
N GLU A 130 4.27 17.55 6.71
CA GLU A 130 3.30 18.17 5.79
C GLU A 130 1.99 17.38 5.67
N SER A 131 2.00 16.10 6.09
CA SER A 131 0.83 15.22 6.00
C SER A 131 0.15 15.01 7.36
N PRO A 132 -1.18 14.97 7.39
CA PRO A 132 -1.95 14.68 8.60
C PRO A 132 -1.68 13.24 9.09
N GLY A 133 -1.74 13.04 10.41
CA GLY A 133 -1.62 11.71 10.98
C GLY A 133 -2.86 10.84 10.70
N TRP A 134 -2.68 9.52 10.77
CA TRP A 134 -3.73 8.53 10.51
C TRP A 134 -5.05 8.83 11.24
N LYS A 135 -4.98 9.10 12.54
CA LYS A 135 -6.16 9.41 13.36
C LYS A 135 -6.95 10.63 12.84
N THR A 136 -6.24 11.61 12.29
CA THR A 136 -6.87 12.80 11.70
C THR A 136 -7.60 12.40 10.40
N LEU A 137 -7.00 11.59 9.55
CA LEU A 137 -7.62 11.09 8.32
C LEU A 137 -8.88 10.29 8.63
N VAL A 138 -8.80 9.31 9.53
CA VAL A 138 -9.96 8.51 9.97
C VAL A 138 -11.09 9.38 10.48
N THR A 139 -10.76 10.32 11.38
CA THR A 139 -11.77 11.23 11.94
C THR A 139 -12.45 12.09 10.87
N ALA A 140 -11.66 12.61 9.93
CA ALA A 140 -12.18 13.45 8.85
C ALA A 140 -13.09 12.66 7.89
N HIS A 141 -12.70 11.45 7.51
CA HIS A 141 -13.54 10.57 6.69
C HIS A 141 -14.83 10.13 7.41
N LYS A 142 -14.78 9.86 8.72
CA LYS A 142 -15.99 9.61 9.51
C LYS A 142 -16.97 10.79 9.51
N VAL A 143 -16.45 12.02 9.49
CA VAL A 143 -17.31 13.23 9.36
C VAL A 143 -17.97 13.30 7.98
N LEU A 144 -17.31 12.82 6.92
CA LEU A 144 -17.92 12.66 5.59
C LEU A 144 -18.91 11.49 5.51
N GLY A 145 -18.95 10.62 6.52
CA GLY A 145 -19.86 9.46 6.57
C GLY A 145 -19.23 8.15 6.12
N THR A 146 -17.89 8.09 6.04
CA THR A 146 -17.17 6.88 5.62
C THR A 146 -16.28 6.36 6.74
N ASP A 147 -16.40 5.09 7.08
CA ASP A 147 -15.42 4.41 7.93
C ASP A 147 -14.31 3.80 7.08
N VAL A 148 -13.13 4.39 7.17
CA VAL A 148 -11.93 3.97 6.46
C VAL A 148 -11.01 3.11 7.32
N GLU A 149 -11.37 2.86 8.59
CA GLU A 149 -10.60 2.05 9.54
C GLU A 149 -11.26 0.68 9.73
N THR A 150 -11.37 -0.07 8.63
CA THR A 150 -11.84 -1.46 8.68
C THR A 150 -10.75 -2.38 9.23
N ASP A 151 -11.13 -3.61 9.60
CA ASP A 151 -10.18 -4.62 10.08
C ASP A 151 -9.10 -4.93 9.03
N GLU A 152 -9.48 -4.98 7.74
CA GLU A 152 -8.55 -5.20 6.64
C GLU A 152 -7.55 -4.06 6.47
N VAL A 153 -8.02 -2.81 6.59
CA VAL A 153 -7.14 -1.63 6.53
C VAL A 153 -6.19 -1.61 7.72
N THR A 154 -6.70 -1.89 8.91
CA THR A 154 -5.88 -1.97 10.13
C THR A 154 -4.79 -3.02 9.96
N TRP A 155 -5.16 -4.22 9.50
CA TRP A 155 -4.22 -5.29 9.23
C TRP A 155 -3.18 -4.92 8.16
N ALA A 156 -3.59 -4.33 7.04
CA ALA A 156 -2.69 -3.89 5.99
C ALA A 156 -1.66 -2.87 6.50
N ARG A 157 -2.07 -1.93 7.33
CA ARG A 157 -1.20 -0.93 7.93
C ARG A 157 -0.21 -1.53 8.94
N GLU A 158 -0.65 -2.47 9.75
CA GLU A 158 0.22 -3.20 10.67
C GLU A 158 1.29 -4.00 9.90
N LEU A 159 0.87 -4.69 8.85
CA LEU A 159 1.80 -5.41 7.97
C LEU A 159 2.81 -4.47 7.32
N ARG A 160 2.36 -3.32 6.77
CA ARG A 160 3.28 -2.30 6.25
C ARG A 160 4.26 -1.82 7.31
N HIS A 161 3.82 -1.59 8.55
CA HIS A 161 4.69 -1.20 9.66
C HIS A 161 5.78 -2.25 9.92
N LEU A 162 5.40 -3.53 9.99
CA LEU A 162 6.33 -4.64 10.14
C LEU A 162 7.35 -4.69 8.99
N LEU A 163 6.88 -4.58 7.75
CA LEU A 163 7.73 -4.59 6.55
C LEU A 163 8.70 -3.40 6.50
N THR A 164 8.29 -2.24 7.00
CA THR A 164 9.09 -1.02 6.93
C THR A 164 10.13 -0.93 8.05
N HIS A 165 9.73 -1.22 9.29
CA HIS A 165 10.55 -0.98 10.48
C HIS A 165 11.30 -2.21 10.97
N GLN A 166 10.85 -3.41 10.60
CA GLN A 166 11.47 -4.67 11.00
C GLN A 166 11.93 -5.51 9.80
N ASN A 167 11.95 -4.94 8.60
CA ASN A 167 12.28 -5.66 7.36
C ASN A 167 11.46 -6.95 7.18
N GLY A 168 10.22 -6.95 7.69
CA GLY A 168 9.32 -8.10 7.69
C GLY A 168 9.70 -9.22 8.65
N GLU A 169 10.69 -9.06 9.52
CA GLU A 169 11.09 -10.07 10.49
C GLU A 169 10.16 -10.13 11.69
N LEU A 170 9.73 -11.33 12.03
CA LEU A 170 8.96 -11.63 13.22
C LEU A 170 9.92 -11.82 14.41
N ARG A 171 10.37 -10.73 15.03
CA ARG A 171 11.47 -10.73 16.01
C ARG A 171 11.08 -11.22 17.40
N THR A 172 9.81 -11.20 17.73
CA THR A 172 9.31 -11.53 19.08
C THR A 172 8.11 -12.44 19.01
N GLU A 173 7.86 -13.20 20.08
CA GLU A 173 6.65 -14.01 20.23
C GLU A 173 5.39 -13.15 20.06
N VAL A 174 5.37 -11.96 20.66
CA VAL A 174 4.24 -11.01 20.54
C VAL A 174 3.99 -10.61 19.08
N ALA A 175 5.03 -10.36 18.30
CA ALA A 175 4.88 -10.05 16.87
C ALA A 175 4.35 -11.24 16.07
N LEU A 176 4.82 -12.45 16.42
CA LEU A 176 4.36 -13.69 15.78
C LEU A 176 2.89 -13.99 16.12
N GLU A 177 2.50 -13.89 17.40
CA GLU A 177 1.11 -14.06 17.84
C GLU A 177 0.19 -13.05 17.17
N ARG A 178 0.59 -11.76 17.19
CA ARG A 178 -0.18 -10.69 16.52
C ARG A 178 -0.35 -10.94 15.03
N PHE A 179 0.70 -11.42 14.36
CA PHE A 179 0.59 -11.80 12.94
C PHE A 179 -0.40 -12.95 12.75
N ARG A 180 -0.37 -13.98 13.59
CA ARG A 180 -1.28 -15.12 13.56
C ARG A 180 -2.73 -14.71 13.82
N ASP A 181 -2.97 -13.84 14.80
CA ASP A 181 -4.31 -13.33 15.13
C ASP A 181 -4.91 -12.53 13.98
N LEU A 182 -4.12 -11.62 13.40
CA LEU A 182 -4.54 -10.80 12.28
C LEU A 182 -4.80 -11.60 10.99
N ASP A 183 -4.23 -12.78 10.88
CA ASP A 183 -4.27 -13.61 9.68
C ASP A 183 -5.06 -14.93 9.88
N ALA A 184 -5.60 -15.16 11.09
CA ALA A 184 -6.20 -16.43 11.51
C ALA A 184 -7.30 -16.96 10.59
N GLU A 185 -7.98 -16.10 9.84
CA GLU A 185 -9.05 -16.48 8.91
C GLU A 185 -8.55 -16.72 7.46
N ARG A 186 -7.24 -16.54 7.18
CA ARG A 186 -6.79 -16.29 5.80
C ARG A 186 -6.03 -17.42 5.11
N ASP A 187 -5.11 -18.08 5.78
CA ASP A 187 -4.41 -19.25 5.23
C ASP A 187 -3.64 -19.99 6.32
N GLN A 188 -4.19 -21.12 6.76
CA GLN A 188 -3.63 -21.93 7.85
C GLN A 188 -2.24 -22.51 7.49
N ASP A 189 -2.00 -22.81 6.21
CA ASP A 189 -0.73 -23.42 5.78
C ASP A 189 0.41 -22.41 5.79
N GLU A 190 0.15 -21.15 5.45
CA GLU A 190 1.16 -20.09 5.48
C GLU A 190 1.41 -19.58 6.92
N ILE A 191 0.37 -19.49 7.75
CA ILE A 191 0.49 -19.13 9.17
C ILE A 191 1.39 -20.15 9.90
N SER A 192 1.25 -21.43 9.56
CA SER A 192 2.06 -22.50 10.16
C SER A 192 3.56 -22.37 9.86
N ARG A 193 3.93 -21.69 8.78
CA ARG A 193 5.33 -21.44 8.36
C ARG A 193 5.94 -20.22 9.06
N ALA A 194 5.11 -19.34 9.65
CA ALA A 194 5.60 -18.19 10.37
C ALA A 194 6.32 -18.61 11.65
N ARG A 195 7.56 -18.13 11.83
CA ARG A 195 8.41 -18.44 13.00
C ARG A 195 9.20 -17.22 13.44
N ILE A 196 9.60 -17.20 14.71
CA ILE A 196 10.49 -16.18 15.25
C ILE A 196 11.81 -16.17 14.46
N GLY A 197 12.29 -14.99 14.10
CA GLY A 197 13.48 -14.78 13.28
C GLY A 197 13.26 -15.01 11.79
N GLY A 198 12.07 -15.46 11.39
CA GLY A 198 11.68 -15.57 9.98
C GLY A 198 10.99 -14.31 9.49
N LYS A 199 10.95 -14.16 8.17
CA LYS A 199 10.15 -13.12 7.52
C LYS A 199 8.68 -13.52 7.51
N VAL A 200 7.81 -12.51 7.59
CA VAL A 200 6.38 -12.71 7.42
C VAL A 200 6.08 -13.35 6.07
N PRO A 201 5.30 -14.43 6.02
CA PRO A 201 4.92 -15.04 4.76
C PRO A 201 4.07 -14.08 3.94
N LEU A 202 4.50 -13.85 2.70
CA LEU A 202 3.75 -13.13 1.70
C LEU A 202 3.45 -14.08 0.54
N GLY A 203 2.70 -13.64 -0.40
CA GLY A 203 2.40 -14.35 -1.63
C GLY A 203 1.55 -13.45 -2.52
N ILE A 204 1.69 -13.57 -3.83
CA ILE A 204 0.94 -12.75 -4.78
C ILE A 204 -0.57 -12.78 -4.49
N PRO A 205 -1.22 -13.94 -4.26
CA PRO A 205 -2.66 -13.97 -3.97
C PRO A 205 -3.03 -13.16 -2.73
N ARG A 206 -2.22 -13.25 -1.66
CA ARG A 206 -2.45 -12.49 -0.44
C ARG A 206 -2.30 -11.00 -0.66
N VAL A 207 -1.21 -10.57 -1.31
CA VAL A 207 -0.98 -9.15 -1.63
C VAL A 207 -2.12 -8.61 -2.49
N LEU A 208 -2.55 -9.33 -3.54
CA LEU A 208 -3.69 -8.91 -4.38
C LEU A 208 -4.99 -8.80 -3.58
N LYS A 209 -5.27 -9.71 -2.66
CA LYS A 209 -6.45 -9.63 -1.79
C LYS A 209 -6.45 -8.38 -0.92
N ILE A 210 -5.26 -7.99 -0.40
CA ILE A 210 -5.12 -6.75 0.38
C ILE A 210 -5.37 -5.53 -0.52
N LEU A 211 -4.78 -5.51 -1.72
CA LEU A 211 -5.03 -4.43 -2.68
C LEU A 211 -6.52 -4.30 -3.00
N ASP A 212 -7.23 -5.41 -3.16
CA ASP A 212 -8.67 -5.43 -3.43
C ASP A 212 -9.48 -4.89 -2.24
N SER A 213 -9.09 -5.23 -1.00
CA SER A 213 -9.72 -4.69 0.20
C SER A 213 -9.53 -3.18 0.32
N LEU A 214 -8.30 -2.69 0.12
CA LEU A 214 -8.01 -1.24 0.10
C LEU A 214 -8.79 -0.53 -1.01
N ALA A 215 -8.86 -1.11 -2.20
CA ALA A 215 -9.62 -0.58 -3.34
C ALA A 215 -11.12 -0.47 -3.02
N THR A 216 -11.67 -1.44 -2.31
CA THR A 216 -13.08 -1.41 -1.88
C THR A 216 -13.35 -0.24 -0.95
N VAL A 217 -12.50 -0.02 0.06
CA VAL A 217 -12.64 1.10 0.99
C VAL A 217 -12.51 2.44 0.27
N ILE A 218 -11.58 2.55 -0.68
CA ILE A 218 -11.40 3.77 -1.49
C ILE A 218 -12.65 4.09 -2.31
N ARG A 219 -13.27 3.10 -2.97
CA ARG A 219 -14.51 3.32 -3.73
C ARG A 219 -15.64 3.84 -2.86
N ILE A 220 -15.79 3.28 -1.67
CA ILE A 220 -16.79 3.74 -0.70
C ILE A 220 -16.48 5.15 -0.19
N ALA A 221 -15.20 5.49 0.00
CA ALA A 221 -14.78 6.80 0.49
C ALA A 221 -14.84 7.90 -0.57
N ASP A 222 -14.68 7.56 -1.84
CA ASP A 222 -14.63 8.55 -2.92
C ASP A 222 -16.00 9.15 -3.22
N GLU A 223 -17.07 8.39 -3.14
CA GLU A 223 -18.41 8.89 -3.45
C GLU A 223 -18.79 10.12 -2.60
N PRO A 224 -18.73 10.10 -1.25
CA PRO A 224 -19.03 11.28 -0.45
C PRO A 224 -18.00 12.40 -0.61
N ALA A 225 -16.71 12.10 -0.82
CA ALA A 225 -15.69 13.10 -1.08
C ALA A 225 -15.96 13.81 -2.41
N TRP A 226 -16.25 13.08 -3.48
CA TRP A 226 -16.64 13.61 -4.78
C TRP A 226 -17.93 14.45 -4.69
N ALA A 227 -18.93 13.97 -3.94
CA ALA A 227 -20.18 14.69 -3.76
C ALA A 227 -19.96 16.05 -3.09
N MET A 228 -19.04 16.15 -2.15
CA MET A 228 -18.66 17.43 -1.53
C MET A 228 -17.96 18.38 -2.52
N CYS A 229 -17.13 17.85 -3.43
CA CYS A 229 -16.39 18.66 -4.41
C CYS A 229 -17.27 19.16 -5.57
N TRP A 230 -18.08 18.28 -6.13
CA TRP A 230 -18.60 18.43 -7.48
C TRP A 230 -20.12 18.36 -7.59
N SER A 231 -20.82 17.80 -6.62
CA SER A 231 -22.28 17.76 -6.66
C SER A 231 -22.89 18.84 -5.79
N HIS A 232 -23.99 19.42 -6.28
CA HIS A 232 -24.73 20.47 -5.55
C HIS A 232 -25.20 19.99 -4.16
N PRO A 233 -25.76 18.78 -4.00
CA PRO A 233 -26.14 18.27 -2.67
C PRO A 233 -24.96 18.12 -1.70
N GLY A 234 -23.77 17.79 -2.20
CA GLY A 234 -22.56 17.72 -1.40
C GLY A 234 -22.17 19.08 -0.85
N ARG A 235 -22.20 20.12 -1.69
CA ARG A 235 -21.88 21.51 -1.30
C ARG A 235 -22.86 22.10 -0.30
N GLU A 236 -24.12 21.72 -0.35
CA GLU A 236 -25.13 22.13 0.65
C GLU A 236 -24.80 21.62 2.05
N ARG A 237 -24.17 20.44 2.15
CA ARG A 237 -23.71 19.86 3.42
C ARG A 237 -22.39 20.41 3.92
N TRP A 238 -21.69 21.18 3.10
CA TRP A 238 -20.35 21.67 3.42
C TRP A 238 -20.26 22.44 4.75
N PRO A 239 -21.18 23.38 5.10
CA PRO A 239 -21.16 24.05 6.40
C PRO A 239 -21.30 23.11 7.60
N GLU A 240 -22.08 22.03 7.45
CA GLU A 240 -22.23 21.01 8.50
C GLU A 240 -20.96 20.20 8.69
N VAL A 241 -20.36 19.76 7.59
CA VAL A 241 -19.09 19.00 7.57
C VAL A 241 -17.98 19.85 8.18
N MET A 242 -17.85 21.11 7.76
CA MET A 242 -16.85 22.04 8.28
C MET A 242 -17.01 22.28 9.79
N SER A 243 -18.25 22.48 10.27
CA SER A 243 -18.51 22.65 11.69
C SER A 243 -18.09 21.42 12.51
N LYS A 244 -18.35 20.21 12.00
CA LYS A 244 -17.93 18.96 12.65
C LYS A 244 -16.41 18.80 12.67
N LEU A 245 -15.73 19.04 11.55
CA LEU A 245 -14.27 18.96 11.43
C LEU A 245 -13.57 19.97 12.33
N TYR A 246 -14.06 21.21 12.36
CA TYR A 246 -13.53 22.25 13.23
C TYR A 246 -13.66 21.90 14.72
N ARG A 247 -14.82 21.40 15.14
CA ARG A 247 -15.05 20.93 16.52
C ARG A 247 -14.08 19.82 16.92
N GLN A 248 -13.70 18.99 15.99
CA GLN A 248 -12.75 17.89 16.23
C GLN A 248 -11.28 18.33 16.05
N LYS A 249 -11.03 19.61 15.79
CA LYS A 249 -9.68 20.15 15.56
C LYS A 249 -8.93 19.44 14.43
N CYS A 250 -9.66 19.00 13.41
CA CYS A 250 -9.08 18.35 12.23
C CYS A 250 -8.72 19.34 11.12
N ILE A 251 -8.92 20.65 11.34
CA ILE A 251 -8.73 21.69 10.34
C ILE A 251 -7.78 22.75 10.86
N LEU A 252 -6.83 23.12 10.01
CA LEU A 252 -6.01 24.32 10.13
C LEU A 252 -6.50 25.35 9.12
N ILE A 253 -6.64 26.58 9.55
CA ILE A 253 -6.95 27.73 8.69
C ILE A 253 -5.72 28.62 8.71
N GLU A 254 -5.04 28.72 7.58
CA GLU A 254 -3.84 29.54 7.42
C GLU A 254 -4.13 30.70 6.47
N PRO A 255 -3.67 31.92 6.77
CA PRO A 255 -3.68 33.01 5.80
C PRO A 255 -2.74 32.65 4.64
N VAL A 256 -3.18 32.92 3.41
CA VAL A 256 -2.37 32.78 2.20
C VAL A 256 -1.34 33.88 2.11
#